data_4fb1a3978092197b07ed7fb51ff3f48e
#
_entry.id   4fb1a3978092197b07ed7fb51ff3f48e
#
_cell.length_a   1.000
_cell.length_b   1.000
_cell.length_c   1.000
_cell.angle_alpha   90.00
_cell.angle_beta   90.00
_cell.angle_gamma   90.00
#
_symmetry.space_group_name_H-M   'P 1'
#
loop_
_entity.id
_entity.type
_entity.pdbx_description
1 polymer ?
#
loop_
_entity_poly.entity_id
_entity_poly.type
_entity_poly.pdbx_seq_one_letter_code
_entity_poly.pdbx_strand_id
1 'polypeptide(L)'
;MTAQPTDDVAVALRGVRFSYGNGATWALDGVDLTVRAGERVCIVGPNGSGKSTLSRIVAGLAAPDAGTVTVLGERVFDGDAGPDPDAYRRARRGIGAVFQNPEDQLVTTVVEDDVAFGPENLGIAHDDIGRRIAEALQAVDMTESRAADPTVMSGGQQQRIAIAGTMAMHPAMVVFDEPTAMLDGAARAEVMAVLDSLQARGVTIVHITHHADETLRADRVIRMESGRIVSEGRPRRDDAARAASADQPHPPADGGDEPQPDSEPIIAVEHVFFTYPGQTSPVIDDLSLNIARGETVALMGHNGAGKTTLARLLCALERPDDGSITVAGVPVALARGNRSDTVRERRSGAAGTGHVRKPRMASRTQRRALRQHVGYVMQHPERQLFADTVAQDVAYGPRNQGLPEAAVREHVEWALQLLRIGHLADRSPFALSGGQQRLAAIAGVLAC
;
A
#
# COMPACT_ATOMS: atom_id res chain seq x y z
N MET A 1 10.60 -22.92 47.32
CA MET A 1 11.20 -22.05 46.32
C MET A 1 10.48 -22.33 45.01
N THR A 2 9.39 -21.68 44.80
CA THR A 2 8.58 -21.70 43.56
C THR A 2 9.18 -20.67 42.62
N ALA A 3 9.69 -21.14 41.47
CA ALA A 3 10.17 -20.29 40.39
C ALA A 3 9.05 -19.35 39.94
N GLN A 4 9.25 -18.04 40.06
CA GLN A 4 8.41 -17.04 39.41
C GLN A 4 8.55 -17.25 37.90
N PRO A 5 7.46 -17.32 37.12
CA PRO A 5 7.56 -17.35 35.68
C PRO A 5 7.75 -15.92 35.18
N THR A 6 8.95 -15.65 34.75
CA THR A 6 9.34 -15.01 33.49
C THR A 6 8.68 -13.68 33.13
N ASP A 7 9.29 -12.59 33.58
CA ASP A 7 9.15 -11.21 33.01
C ASP A 7 9.68 -11.07 31.55
N ASP A 8 9.90 -12.19 30.85
CA ASP A 8 10.62 -12.24 29.56
C ASP A 8 9.71 -12.52 28.35
N VAL A 9 8.38 -12.64 28.54
CA VAL A 9 7.43 -12.95 27.45
C VAL A 9 6.52 -11.76 27.17
N ALA A 10 6.67 -11.16 25.98
CA ALA A 10 5.84 -10.06 25.53
C ALA A 10 4.49 -10.54 24.96
N VAL A 11 4.48 -11.68 24.24
CA VAL A 11 3.26 -12.26 23.66
C VAL A 11 3.23 -13.77 23.88
N ALA A 12 2.10 -14.29 24.35
CA ALA A 12 1.82 -15.73 24.39
C ALA A 12 0.41 -16.02 23.86
N LEU A 13 0.35 -16.74 22.76
CA LEU A 13 -0.87 -17.27 22.15
C LEU A 13 -0.89 -18.78 22.32
N ARG A 14 -2.05 -19.36 22.66
CA ARG A 14 -2.25 -20.81 22.79
C ARG A 14 -3.55 -21.22 22.13
N GLY A 15 -3.47 -22.06 21.09
CA GLY A 15 -4.61 -22.61 20.37
C GLY A 15 -5.54 -21.55 19.77
N VAL A 16 -5.03 -20.39 19.40
CA VAL A 16 -5.83 -19.24 18.98
C VAL A 16 -6.51 -19.51 17.64
N ARG A 17 -7.85 -19.32 17.61
CA ARG A 17 -8.67 -19.38 16.39
C ARG A 17 -9.42 -18.07 16.20
N PHE A 18 -9.58 -17.69 14.93
CA PHE A 18 -10.32 -16.48 14.55
C PHE A 18 -11.00 -16.65 13.19
N SER A 19 -12.28 -16.22 13.09
CA SER A 19 -13.07 -16.21 11.85
C SER A 19 -13.75 -14.87 11.66
N TYR A 20 -13.77 -14.35 10.43
CA TYR A 20 -14.55 -13.14 10.07
C TYR A 20 -16.05 -13.43 9.84
N GLY A 21 -16.46 -14.68 9.75
CA GLY A 21 -17.83 -15.09 9.40
C GLY A 21 -18.30 -16.31 10.19
N ASN A 22 -18.59 -16.17 11.47
CA ASN A 22 -19.23 -17.18 12.33
C ASN A 22 -18.72 -18.63 12.16
N GLY A 23 -17.41 -18.80 11.94
CA GLY A 23 -16.76 -20.12 11.88
C GLY A 23 -16.84 -20.84 10.52
N ALA A 24 -17.38 -20.22 9.49
CA ALA A 24 -17.44 -20.85 8.15
C ALA A 24 -16.05 -21.04 7.51
N THR A 25 -15.11 -20.14 7.82
CA THR A 25 -13.72 -20.22 7.35
C THR A 25 -12.81 -19.59 8.41
N TRP A 26 -11.81 -20.34 8.86
CA TRP A 26 -10.85 -19.87 9.85
C TRP A 26 -9.76 -19.02 9.20
N ALA A 27 -9.63 -17.77 9.63
CA ALA A 27 -8.50 -16.91 9.27
C ALA A 27 -7.26 -17.25 10.13
N LEU A 28 -7.47 -17.71 11.37
CA LEU A 28 -6.45 -18.36 12.21
C LEU A 28 -7.03 -19.67 12.73
N ASP A 29 -6.25 -20.75 12.68
CA ASP A 29 -6.71 -22.09 13.07
C ASP A 29 -5.71 -22.80 13.98
N GLY A 30 -5.83 -22.56 15.29
CA GLY A 30 -5.01 -23.19 16.31
C GLY A 30 -3.58 -22.67 16.36
N VAL A 31 -3.42 -21.34 16.37
CA VAL A 31 -2.10 -20.69 16.40
C VAL A 31 -1.54 -20.70 17.83
N ASP A 32 -0.34 -21.27 17.96
CA ASP A 32 0.54 -21.16 19.12
C ASP A 32 1.73 -20.26 18.78
N LEU A 33 1.96 -19.20 19.56
CA LEU A 33 3.05 -18.26 19.37
C LEU A 33 3.54 -17.71 20.70
N THR A 34 4.86 -17.65 20.87
CA THR A 34 5.48 -16.94 21.99
C THR A 34 6.51 -15.98 21.45
N VAL A 35 6.43 -14.69 21.82
CA VAL A 35 7.43 -13.65 21.50
C VAL A 35 8.05 -13.17 22.81
N ARG A 36 9.37 -13.10 22.85
CA ARG A 36 10.10 -12.63 24.02
C ARG A 36 10.20 -11.11 24.05
N ALA A 37 10.36 -10.54 25.24
CA ALA A 37 10.59 -9.11 25.38
C ALA A 37 11.93 -8.73 24.68
N GLY A 38 11.91 -7.64 23.91
CA GLY A 38 13.04 -7.18 23.10
C GLY A 38 13.36 -8.01 21.85
N GLU A 39 12.60 -9.09 21.60
CA GLU A 39 12.77 -9.90 20.38
C GLU A 39 12.16 -9.19 19.17
N ARG A 40 12.84 -9.27 18.03
CA ARG A 40 12.26 -8.90 16.73
C ARG A 40 11.87 -10.15 15.96
N VAL A 41 10.57 -10.31 15.75
CA VAL A 41 9.99 -11.43 15.02
C VAL A 41 9.43 -10.95 13.69
N CYS A 42 9.84 -11.58 12.57
CA CYS A 42 9.20 -11.39 11.27
C CYS A 42 8.16 -12.47 10.99
N ILE A 43 6.96 -12.05 10.56
CA ILE A 43 5.89 -12.97 10.13
C ILE A 43 5.78 -12.88 8.61
N VAL A 44 5.93 -14.01 7.94
CA VAL A 44 5.90 -14.15 6.48
C VAL A 44 4.87 -15.18 6.03
N GLY A 45 4.46 -15.13 4.76
CA GLY A 45 3.54 -16.09 4.16
C GLY A 45 2.72 -15.48 3.03
N PRO A 46 2.02 -16.28 2.23
CA PRO A 46 1.21 -15.81 1.11
C PRO A 46 0.05 -14.92 1.55
N ASN A 47 -0.53 -14.18 0.60
CA ASN A 47 -1.72 -13.39 0.84
C ASN A 47 -2.87 -14.29 1.31
N GLY A 48 -3.64 -13.83 2.31
CA GLY A 48 -4.71 -14.62 2.92
C GLY A 48 -4.24 -15.69 3.93
N SER A 49 -2.95 -15.80 4.26
CA SER A 49 -2.46 -16.77 5.25
C SER A 49 -2.77 -16.43 6.70
N GLY A 50 -3.39 -15.27 6.99
CA GLY A 50 -3.78 -14.86 8.34
C GLY A 50 -2.82 -13.90 9.05
N LYS A 51 -1.75 -13.41 8.40
CA LYS A 51 -0.72 -12.52 8.99
C LYS A 51 -1.33 -11.25 9.62
N SER A 52 -2.11 -10.49 8.85
CA SER A 52 -2.74 -9.25 9.35
C SER A 52 -3.82 -9.53 10.39
N THR A 53 -4.44 -10.71 10.39
CA THR A 53 -5.34 -11.13 11.47
C THR A 53 -4.56 -11.39 12.75
N LEU A 54 -3.43 -12.09 12.64
CA LEU A 54 -2.54 -12.36 13.76
C LEU A 54 -1.97 -11.05 14.34
N SER A 55 -1.53 -10.10 13.48
CA SER A 55 -1.03 -8.80 13.95
C SER A 55 -2.09 -8.02 14.73
N ARG A 56 -3.35 -8.03 14.28
CA ARG A 56 -4.45 -7.36 14.97
C ARG A 56 -4.75 -7.97 16.34
N ILE A 57 -4.66 -9.30 16.48
CA ILE A 57 -4.82 -9.97 17.79
C ILE A 57 -3.66 -9.61 18.71
N VAL A 58 -2.41 -9.68 18.23
CA VAL A 58 -1.21 -9.33 19.00
C VAL A 58 -1.21 -7.85 19.41
N ALA A 59 -1.68 -6.96 18.52
CA ALA A 59 -1.85 -5.54 18.84
C ALA A 59 -3.03 -5.24 19.77
N GLY A 60 -3.81 -6.27 20.16
CA GLY A 60 -5.00 -6.09 21.02
C GLY A 60 -6.15 -5.36 20.31
N LEU A 61 -6.21 -5.38 18.98
CA LEU A 61 -7.23 -4.72 18.16
C LEU A 61 -8.39 -5.66 17.79
N ALA A 62 -8.21 -6.97 17.96
CA ALA A 62 -9.24 -7.98 17.75
C ALA A 62 -9.17 -9.03 18.87
N ALA A 63 -10.33 -9.52 19.29
CA ALA A 63 -10.43 -10.66 20.18
C ALA A 63 -10.62 -11.93 19.34
N PRO A 64 -9.93 -13.05 19.65
CA PRO A 64 -10.14 -14.32 18.96
C PRO A 64 -11.47 -14.97 19.35
N ASP A 65 -11.84 -16.05 18.63
CA ASP A 65 -13.02 -16.87 18.93
C ASP A 65 -12.71 -18.02 19.91
N ALA A 66 -11.43 -18.44 19.98
CA ALA A 66 -10.99 -19.51 20.88
C ALA A 66 -9.51 -19.40 21.22
N GLY A 67 -9.07 -20.13 22.24
CA GLY A 67 -7.69 -20.19 22.72
C GLY A 67 -7.44 -19.21 23.86
N THR A 68 -6.18 -18.88 24.13
CA THR A 68 -5.80 -17.89 25.14
C THR A 68 -4.79 -16.89 24.54
N VAL A 69 -4.92 -15.61 24.94
CA VAL A 69 -4.04 -14.53 24.53
C VAL A 69 -3.53 -13.77 25.75
N THR A 70 -2.22 -13.74 25.91
CA THR A 70 -1.54 -12.92 26.90
C THR A 70 -0.59 -11.96 26.19
N VAL A 71 -0.66 -10.67 26.47
CA VAL A 71 0.19 -9.62 25.88
C VAL A 71 0.69 -8.72 26.99
N LEU A 72 2.01 -8.50 27.02
CA LEU A 72 2.70 -7.71 28.06
C LEU A 72 2.31 -8.10 29.49
N GLY A 73 2.20 -9.38 29.75
CA GLY A 73 1.80 -9.93 31.05
C GLY A 73 0.29 -9.93 31.33
N GLU A 74 -0.53 -9.25 30.53
CA GLU A 74 -1.98 -9.19 30.69
C GLU A 74 -2.66 -10.32 29.90
N ARG A 75 -3.46 -11.16 30.57
CA ARG A 75 -4.32 -12.13 29.88
C ARG A 75 -5.55 -11.42 29.33
N VAL A 76 -5.49 -11.05 28.06
CA VAL A 76 -6.52 -10.23 27.39
C VAL A 76 -7.70 -11.07 26.87
N PHE A 77 -7.47 -12.36 26.63
CA PHE A 77 -8.51 -13.30 26.19
C PHE A 77 -8.28 -14.69 26.77
N ASP A 78 -9.38 -15.30 27.23
CA ASP A 78 -9.43 -16.69 27.68
C ASP A 78 -10.67 -17.35 27.06
N GLY A 79 -10.50 -18.49 26.39
CA GLY A 79 -11.56 -19.17 25.65
C GLY A 79 -12.80 -19.49 26.49
N ASP A 80 -12.62 -19.74 27.77
CA ASP A 80 -13.72 -20.05 28.69
C ASP A 80 -14.41 -18.78 29.22
N ALA A 81 -13.65 -17.71 29.48
CA ALA A 81 -14.16 -16.45 30.05
C ALA A 81 -14.43 -15.36 28.97
N GLY A 82 -13.89 -15.52 27.78
CA GLY A 82 -13.96 -14.53 26.71
C GLY A 82 -12.96 -13.37 26.86
N PRO A 83 -13.20 -12.24 26.18
CA PRO A 83 -12.33 -11.06 26.23
C PRO A 83 -12.46 -10.31 27.56
N ASP A 84 -11.33 -9.92 28.15
CA ASP A 84 -11.26 -9.00 29.29
C ASP A 84 -10.99 -7.56 28.81
N PRO A 85 -12.00 -6.66 28.78
CA PRO A 85 -11.84 -5.29 28.29
C PRO A 85 -10.82 -4.46 29.10
N ASP A 86 -10.69 -4.73 30.40
CA ASP A 86 -9.77 -4.00 31.26
C ASP A 86 -8.32 -4.45 31.04
N ALA A 87 -8.09 -5.76 30.89
CA ALA A 87 -6.79 -6.29 30.50
C ALA A 87 -6.37 -5.79 29.10
N TYR A 88 -7.29 -5.76 28.13
CA TYR A 88 -7.02 -5.13 26.82
C TYR A 88 -6.63 -3.66 26.95
N ARG A 89 -7.32 -2.90 27.80
CA ARG A 89 -7.00 -1.48 28.02
C ARG A 89 -5.63 -1.30 28.65
N ARG A 90 -5.25 -2.15 29.62
CA ARG A 90 -3.92 -2.10 30.23
C ARG A 90 -2.83 -2.49 29.24
N ALA A 91 -2.99 -3.59 28.51
CA ALA A 91 -2.03 -4.05 27.50
C ALA A 91 -1.79 -2.99 26.41
N ARG A 92 -2.86 -2.38 25.86
CA ARG A 92 -2.76 -1.38 24.78
C ARG A 92 -1.96 -0.14 25.16
N ARG A 93 -1.82 0.20 26.43
CA ARG A 93 -0.95 1.32 26.85
C ARG A 93 0.52 1.08 26.54
N GLY A 94 0.93 -0.19 26.46
CA GLY A 94 2.31 -0.58 26.15
C GLY A 94 2.51 -1.05 24.71
N ILE A 95 1.47 -1.03 23.86
CA ILE A 95 1.52 -1.52 22.49
C ILE A 95 1.41 -0.36 21.51
N GLY A 96 2.32 -0.29 20.55
CA GLY A 96 2.20 0.52 19.34
C GLY A 96 1.79 -0.34 18.15
N ALA A 97 1.05 0.23 17.21
CA ALA A 97 0.71 -0.42 15.95
C ALA A 97 0.96 0.55 14.79
N VAL A 98 1.60 0.04 13.73
CA VAL A 98 1.85 0.78 12.50
C VAL A 98 1.30 -0.04 11.34
N PHE A 99 0.37 0.56 10.59
CA PHE A 99 -0.35 -0.13 9.52
C PHE A 99 0.29 0.07 8.14
N GLN A 100 -0.14 -0.72 7.18
CA GLN A 100 0.35 -0.72 5.81
C GLN A 100 0.17 0.65 5.12
N ASN A 101 -0.97 1.30 5.33
CA ASN A 101 -1.27 2.62 4.76
C ASN A 101 -1.12 3.69 5.85
N PRO A 102 -0.08 4.54 5.80
CA PRO A 102 0.07 5.61 6.79
C PRO A 102 -1.07 6.62 6.74
N GLU A 103 -1.66 6.88 5.57
CA GLU A 103 -2.80 7.79 5.40
C GLU A 103 -4.01 7.41 6.27
N ASP A 104 -4.23 6.12 6.52
CA ASP A 104 -5.34 5.63 7.35
C ASP A 104 -5.06 5.82 8.86
N GLN A 105 -3.82 6.19 9.23
CA GLN A 105 -3.36 6.35 10.62
C GLN A 105 -3.17 7.81 11.01
N LEU A 106 -2.90 8.70 10.04
CA LEU A 106 -2.76 10.13 10.26
C LEU A 106 -4.12 10.78 10.51
N VAL A 107 -4.24 11.56 11.60
CA VAL A 107 -5.52 12.09 12.09
C VAL A 107 -5.60 13.61 11.95
N THR A 108 -4.45 14.30 11.96
CA THR A 108 -4.39 15.75 11.98
C THR A 108 -3.72 16.32 10.74
N THR A 109 -3.81 17.64 10.56
CA THR A 109 -3.18 18.38 9.46
C THR A 109 -1.85 19.05 9.86
N VAL A 110 -1.35 18.75 11.07
CA VAL A 110 -0.06 19.23 11.56
C VAL A 110 0.71 18.05 12.16
N VAL A 111 1.93 17.81 11.72
CA VAL A 111 2.77 16.70 12.17
C VAL A 111 2.92 16.67 13.69
N GLU A 112 3.14 17.81 14.33
CA GLU A 112 3.27 17.89 15.79
C GLU A 112 2.03 17.40 16.51
N ASP A 113 0.86 17.84 16.06
CA ASP A 113 -0.43 17.45 16.65
C ASP A 113 -0.72 15.96 16.43
N ASP A 114 -0.32 15.43 15.29
CA ASP A 114 -0.48 14.01 14.99
C ASP A 114 0.38 13.14 15.90
N VAL A 115 1.63 13.52 16.10
CA VAL A 115 2.55 12.82 17.02
C VAL A 115 2.13 12.98 18.49
N ALA A 116 1.49 14.11 18.87
CA ALA A 116 0.94 14.35 20.20
C ALA A 116 -0.26 13.47 20.53
N PHE A 117 -1.05 13.07 19.51
CA PHE A 117 -2.35 12.41 19.68
C PHE A 117 -2.30 11.15 20.55
N GLY A 118 -1.28 10.29 20.36
CA GLY A 118 -1.09 9.10 21.18
C GLY A 118 -0.80 9.41 22.66
N PRO A 119 0.22 10.21 22.98
CA PRO A 119 0.54 10.64 24.33
C PRO A 119 -0.62 11.34 25.06
N GLU A 120 -1.37 12.21 24.37
CA GLU A 120 -2.55 12.88 24.93
C GLU A 120 -3.64 11.89 25.35
N ASN A 121 -3.94 10.91 24.49
CA ASN A 121 -4.91 9.86 24.80
C ASN A 121 -4.47 8.94 25.96
N LEU A 122 -3.16 8.82 26.17
CA LEU A 122 -2.61 8.09 27.32
C LEU A 122 -2.66 8.93 28.62
N GLY A 123 -3.00 10.23 28.55
CA GLY A 123 -3.03 11.15 29.68
C GLY A 123 -1.64 11.53 30.19
N ILE A 124 -0.66 11.58 29.28
CA ILE A 124 0.70 12.05 29.62
C ILE A 124 0.66 13.54 29.94
N ALA A 125 1.46 13.98 30.92
CA ALA A 125 1.54 15.37 31.29
C ALA A 125 2.02 16.25 30.11
N HIS A 126 1.43 17.43 29.95
CA HIS A 126 1.69 18.31 28.80
C HIS A 126 3.18 18.66 28.63
N ASP A 127 3.89 18.89 29.72
CA ASP A 127 5.33 19.21 29.70
C ASP A 127 6.18 18.03 29.16
N ASP A 128 5.73 16.80 29.37
CA ASP A 128 6.38 15.60 28.86
C ASP A 128 6.05 15.34 27.38
N ILE A 129 4.87 15.73 26.91
CA ILE A 129 4.44 15.51 25.52
C ILE A 129 5.39 16.21 24.56
N GLY A 130 5.71 17.50 24.78
CA GLY A 130 6.62 18.25 23.92
C GLY A 130 8.01 17.60 23.77
N ARG A 131 8.54 17.05 24.88
CA ARG A 131 9.81 16.32 24.88
C ARG A 131 9.72 15.03 24.08
N ARG A 132 8.65 14.24 24.27
CA ARG A 132 8.41 12.96 23.55
C ARG A 132 8.24 13.18 22.04
N ILE A 133 7.55 14.25 21.63
CA ILE A 133 7.41 14.64 20.22
C ILE A 133 8.78 14.93 19.62
N ALA A 134 9.60 15.75 20.30
CA ALA A 134 10.94 16.10 19.81
C ALA A 134 11.84 14.85 19.66
N GLU A 135 11.84 13.97 20.66
CA GLU A 135 12.59 12.71 20.63
C GLU A 135 12.11 11.77 19.51
N ALA A 136 10.78 11.68 19.32
CA ALA A 136 10.19 10.81 18.29
C ALA A 136 10.48 11.34 16.88
N LEU A 137 10.30 12.64 16.63
CA LEU A 137 10.59 13.25 15.33
C LEU A 137 12.08 13.20 14.99
N GLN A 138 12.95 13.38 15.98
CA GLN A 138 14.40 13.22 15.79
C GLN A 138 14.76 11.78 15.41
N ALA A 139 14.14 10.78 16.05
CA ALA A 139 14.43 9.38 15.79
C ALA A 139 14.06 8.92 14.38
N VAL A 140 13.11 9.59 13.72
CA VAL A 140 12.65 9.30 12.35
C VAL A 140 13.16 10.33 11.33
N ASP A 141 14.06 11.23 11.72
CA ASP A 141 14.60 12.31 10.86
C ASP A 141 13.51 13.20 10.23
N MET A 142 12.54 13.65 11.06
CA MET A 142 11.41 14.48 10.65
C MET A 142 11.29 15.78 11.47
N THR A 143 12.35 16.19 12.17
CA THR A 143 12.35 17.37 13.06
C THR A 143 11.98 18.67 12.32
N GLU A 144 12.51 18.85 11.10
CA GLU A 144 12.24 20.03 10.26
C GLU A 144 10.79 20.10 9.77
N SER A 145 10.09 18.97 9.78
CA SER A 145 8.72 18.84 9.30
C SER A 145 7.67 19.05 10.38
N ARG A 146 8.05 19.42 11.59
CA ARG A 146 7.18 19.51 12.79
C ARG A 146 5.89 20.30 12.58
N ALA A 147 5.96 21.44 11.87
CA ALA A 147 4.82 22.32 11.60
C ALA A 147 4.16 22.07 10.23
N ALA A 148 4.60 21.06 9.48
CA ALA A 148 4.12 20.81 8.14
C ALA A 148 2.81 19.98 8.14
N ASP A 149 2.11 19.99 7.00
CA ASP A 149 0.89 19.18 6.80
C ASP A 149 1.29 17.76 6.33
N PRO A 150 1.00 16.72 7.12
CA PRO A 150 1.35 15.35 6.73
C PRO A 150 0.57 14.84 5.52
N THR A 151 -0.58 15.42 5.18
CA THR A 151 -1.42 14.94 4.07
C THR A 151 -0.83 15.23 2.69
N VAL A 152 0.08 16.22 2.61
CA VAL A 152 0.76 16.59 1.35
C VAL A 152 2.16 15.99 1.21
N MET A 153 2.58 15.18 2.17
CA MET A 153 3.90 14.54 2.21
C MET A 153 3.96 13.27 1.37
N SER A 154 5.18 12.83 1.06
CA SER A 154 5.39 11.53 0.42
C SER A 154 4.99 10.38 1.35
N GLY A 155 4.58 9.23 0.78
CA GLY A 155 4.21 8.05 1.58
C GLY A 155 5.31 7.61 2.56
N GLY A 156 6.59 7.74 2.20
CA GLY A 156 7.71 7.46 3.11
C GLY A 156 7.80 8.43 4.29
N GLN A 157 7.54 9.71 4.07
CA GLN A 157 7.47 10.72 5.15
C GLN A 157 6.26 10.47 6.05
N GLN A 158 5.09 10.21 5.47
CA GLN A 158 3.88 9.86 6.22
C GLN A 158 4.09 8.60 7.09
N GLN A 159 4.76 7.58 6.55
CA GLN A 159 5.09 6.37 7.30
C GLN A 159 6.00 6.67 8.49
N ARG A 160 7.02 7.50 8.31
CA ARG A 160 7.91 7.94 9.40
C ARG A 160 7.15 8.74 10.46
N ILE A 161 6.18 9.57 10.08
CA ILE A 161 5.33 10.29 11.03
C ILE A 161 4.45 9.33 11.82
N ALA A 162 3.81 8.35 11.18
CA ALA A 162 3.01 7.32 11.84
C ALA A 162 3.86 6.50 12.85
N ILE A 163 5.10 6.20 12.49
CA ILE A 163 6.07 5.58 13.41
C ILE A 163 6.41 6.53 14.56
N ALA A 164 6.66 7.83 14.30
CA ALA A 164 6.95 8.80 15.34
C ALA A 164 5.80 8.94 16.34
N GLY A 165 4.54 9.03 15.88
CA GLY A 165 3.36 9.04 16.73
C GLY A 165 3.27 7.79 17.62
N THR A 166 3.61 6.63 17.07
CA THR A 166 3.70 5.38 17.84
C THR A 166 4.83 5.43 18.86
N MET A 167 6.03 5.92 18.50
CA MET A 167 7.19 6.02 19.39
C MET A 167 6.99 7.01 20.53
N ALA A 168 6.27 8.12 20.31
CA ALA A 168 5.98 9.11 21.33
C ALA A 168 5.19 8.56 22.52
N MET A 169 4.49 7.44 22.34
CA MET A 169 3.82 6.72 23.41
C MET A 169 4.79 5.93 24.31
N HIS A 170 6.05 5.75 23.93
CA HIS A 170 7.06 4.90 24.58
C HIS A 170 6.58 3.45 24.77
N PRO A 171 6.17 2.76 23.67
CA PRO A 171 5.63 1.41 23.77
C PRO A 171 6.71 0.39 24.15
N ALA A 172 6.32 -0.64 24.90
CA ALA A 172 7.16 -1.81 25.16
C ALA A 172 7.21 -2.77 23.98
N MET A 173 6.17 -2.73 23.13
CA MET A 173 6.07 -3.55 21.92
C MET A 173 5.45 -2.74 20.78
N VAL A 174 5.96 -2.94 19.55
CA VAL A 174 5.36 -2.37 18.34
C VAL A 174 5.07 -3.48 17.34
N VAL A 175 3.85 -3.44 16.78
CA VAL A 175 3.41 -4.32 15.70
C VAL A 175 3.42 -3.53 14.40
N PHE A 176 4.18 -3.99 13.41
CA PHE A 176 4.27 -3.39 12.08
C PHE A 176 3.60 -4.32 11.06
N ASP A 177 2.54 -3.86 10.40
CA ASP A 177 1.85 -4.59 9.33
C ASP A 177 2.27 -4.02 7.97
N GLU A 178 3.28 -4.64 7.34
CA GLU A 178 3.86 -4.25 6.04
C GLU A 178 4.25 -2.77 5.93
N PRO A 179 5.03 -2.21 6.88
CA PRO A 179 5.29 -0.77 6.97
C PRO A 179 6.09 -0.21 5.80
N THR A 180 6.65 -1.06 4.95
CA THR A 180 7.53 -0.68 3.84
C THR A 180 6.97 -1.03 2.47
N ALA A 181 5.77 -1.63 2.40
CA ALA A 181 5.19 -2.16 1.16
C ALA A 181 5.01 -1.12 0.04
N MET A 182 4.79 0.15 0.41
CA MET A 182 4.56 1.24 -0.54
C MET A 182 5.76 2.18 -0.70
N LEU A 183 6.92 1.80 -0.14
CA LEU A 183 8.11 2.64 -0.12
C LEU A 183 9.09 2.24 -1.21
N ASP A 184 9.79 3.23 -1.76
CA ASP A 184 10.95 2.98 -2.59
C ASP A 184 12.15 2.49 -1.76
N GLY A 185 13.22 2.08 -2.42
CA GLY A 185 14.37 1.48 -1.75
C GLY A 185 15.05 2.38 -0.70
N ALA A 186 15.08 3.70 -0.94
CA ALA A 186 15.67 4.66 -0.03
C ALA A 186 14.80 4.87 1.22
N ALA A 187 13.51 5.16 1.04
CA ALA A 187 12.57 5.31 2.15
C ALA A 187 12.42 4.02 2.98
N ARG A 188 12.49 2.85 2.33
CA ARG A 188 12.52 1.55 3.02
C ARG A 188 13.73 1.42 3.92
N ALA A 189 14.94 1.77 3.43
CA ALA A 189 16.15 1.70 4.22
C ALA A 189 16.08 2.60 5.47
N GLU A 190 15.49 3.80 5.35
CA GLU A 190 15.27 4.74 6.45
C GLU A 190 14.32 4.14 7.50
N VAL A 191 13.17 3.60 7.09
CA VAL A 191 12.23 2.93 8.02
C VAL A 191 12.90 1.74 8.71
N MET A 192 13.64 0.91 7.96
CA MET A 192 14.34 -0.23 8.55
C MET A 192 15.41 0.20 9.59
N ALA A 193 16.10 1.33 9.37
CA ALA A 193 17.04 1.88 10.36
C ALA A 193 16.32 2.34 11.64
N VAL A 194 15.10 2.87 11.53
CA VAL A 194 14.27 3.21 12.69
C VAL A 194 13.89 1.95 13.48
N LEU A 195 13.47 0.86 12.80
CA LEU A 195 13.17 -0.41 13.47
C LEU A 195 14.40 -0.97 14.20
N ASP A 196 15.58 -0.91 13.58
CA ASP A 196 16.84 -1.34 14.20
C ASP A 196 17.15 -0.51 15.48
N SER A 197 16.90 0.80 15.43
CA SER A 197 17.06 1.69 16.60
C SER A 197 16.07 1.37 17.72
N LEU A 198 14.83 1.02 17.40
CA LEU A 198 13.82 0.60 18.38
C LEU A 198 14.23 -0.71 19.07
N GLN A 199 14.65 -1.70 18.29
CA GLN A 199 15.13 -2.97 18.83
C GLN A 199 16.34 -2.77 19.75
N ALA A 200 17.30 -1.93 19.35
CA ALA A 200 18.48 -1.61 20.17
C ALA A 200 18.13 -0.96 21.52
N ARG A 201 16.95 -0.31 21.64
CA ARG A 201 16.41 0.25 22.87
C ARG A 201 15.61 -0.77 23.70
N GLY A 202 15.53 -2.04 23.25
CA GLY A 202 14.83 -3.11 23.94
C GLY A 202 13.32 -3.19 23.64
N VAL A 203 12.82 -2.47 22.64
CA VAL A 203 11.43 -2.56 22.21
C VAL A 203 11.20 -3.89 21.49
N THR A 204 10.15 -4.62 21.87
CA THR A 204 9.73 -5.84 21.17
C THR A 204 9.12 -5.48 19.82
N ILE A 205 9.50 -6.18 18.75
CA ILE A 205 9.02 -5.89 17.39
C ILE A 205 8.36 -7.11 16.78
N VAL A 206 7.09 -6.99 16.41
CA VAL A 206 6.38 -7.95 15.57
C VAL A 206 6.20 -7.32 14.20
N HIS A 207 6.89 -7.83 13.19
CA HIS A 207 7.00 -7.23 11.87
C HIS A 207 6.47 -8.18 10.79
N ILE A 208 5.36 -7.81 10.14
CA ILE A 208 4.86 -8.51 8.95
C ILE A 208 5.54 -7.92 7.73
N THR A 209 6.13 -8.78 6.91
CA THR A 209 6.77 -8.39 5.65
C THR A 209 6.77 -9.53 4.65
N HIS A 210 6.84 -9.19 3.36
CA HIS A 210 7.17 -10.12 2.27
C HIS A 210 8.51 -9.79 1.61
N HIS A 211 9.24 -8.81 2.14
CA HIS A 211 10.58 -8.49 1.66
C HIS A 211 11.64 -9.36 2.34
N ALA A 212 12.39 -10.01 1.50
CA ALA A 212 13.45 -10.94 1.85
C ALA A 212 14.54 -10.37 2.77
N ASP A 213 15.03 -9.22 2.39
CA ASP A 213 16.10 -8.48 3.06
C ASP A 213 15.69 -7.99 4.46
N GLU A 214 14.39 -7.71 4.66
CA GLU A 214 13.86 -7.33 5.96
C GLU A 214 13.82 -8.48 6.95
N THR A 215 13.52 -9.71 6.46
CA THR A 215 13.51 -10.91 7.31
C THR A 215 14.89 -11.23 7.87
N LEU A 216 15.96 -10.90 7.13
CA LEU A 216 17.34 -11.15 7.57
C LEU A 216 17.77 -10.30 8.78
N ARG A 217 17.01 -9.23 9.10
CA ARG A 217 17.26 -8.37 10.27
C ARG A 217 16.49 -8.82 11.52
N ALA A 218 15.66 -9.86 11.42
CA ALA A 218 14.91 -10.39 12.56
C ALA A 218 15.74 -11.40 13.38
N ASP A 219 15.40 -11.57 14.64
CA ASP A 219 15.96 -12.65 15.48
C ASP A 219 15.33 -13.99 15.09
N ARG A 220 14.03 -13.95 14.68
CA ARG A 220 13.26 -15.13 14.31
C ARG A 220 12.24 -14.80 13.20
N VAL A 221 12.06 -15.77 12.29
CA VAL A 221 11.07 -15.72 11.21
C VAL A 221 10.01 -16.79 11.46
N ILE A 222 8.75 -16.39 11.36
CA ILE A 222 7.57 -17.24 11.50
C ILE A 222 6.88 -17.28 10.14
N ARG A 223 6.70 -18.48 9.59
CA ARG A 223 5.97 -18.69 8.35
C ARG A 223 4.54 -19.13 8.63
N MET A 224 3.60 -18.43 8.03
CA MET A 224 2.17 -18.76 8.09
C MET A 224 1.64 -19.24 6.73
N GLU A 225 0.79 -20.28 6.78
CA GLU A 225 0.03 -20.78 5.63
C GLU A 225 -1.36 -21.19 6.10
N SER A 226 -2.40 -20.77 5.38
CA SER A 226 -3.80 -21.15 5.65
C SER A 226 -4.22 -21.02 7.13
N GLY A 227 -3.85 -19.90 7.77
CA GLY A 227 -4.22 -19.60 9.15
C GLY A 227 -3.39 -20.32 10.23
N ARG A 228 -2.32 -21.03 9.85
CA ARG A 228 -1.47 -21.81 10.78
C ARG A 228 -0.01 -21.39 10.68
N ILE A 229 0.74 -21.56 11.77
CA ILE A 229 2.20 -21.47 11.75
C ILE A 229 2.73 -22.82 11.26
N VAL A 230 3.43 -22.81 10.13
CA VAL A 230 4.00 -24.02 9.51
C VAL A 230 5.50 -24.18 9.79
N SER A 231 6.19 -23.11 10.09
CA SER A 231 7.58 -23.17 10.53
C SER A 231 7.98 -21.91 11.28
N GLU A 232 8.96 -22.04 12.17
CA GLU A 232 9.65 -20.94 12.84
C GLU A 232 11.13 -21.23 12.97
N GLY A 233 11.98 -20.20 12.97
CA GLY A 233 13.41 -20.37 13.11
C GLY A 233 14.21 -19.10 12.84
N ARG A 234 15.54 -19.22 12.87
CA ARG A 234 16.43 -18.12 12.51
C ARG A 234 16.28 -17.77 11.02
N PRO A 235 16.43 -16.48 10.64
CA PRO A 235 16.35 -16.06 9.25
C PRO A 235 17.35 -16.82 8.37
N ARG A 236 16.89 -17.28 7.20
CA ARG A 236 17.70 -17.92 6.18
C ARG A 236 17.54 -17.18 4.86
N ARG A 237 18.62 -17.09 4.07
CA ARG A 237 18.53 -16.48 2.71
C ARG A 237 17.49 -17.17 1.81
N ASP A 238 17.23 -18.47 2.04
CA ASP A 238 16.25 -19.25 1.27
C ASP A 238 14.79 -18.95 1.66
N ASP A 239 14.54 -18.48 2.88
CA ASP A 239 13.17 -18.09 3.33
C ASP A 239 12.64 -16.93 2.52
N ALA A 240 13.53 -16.07 2.08
CA ALA A 240 13.30 -14.94 1.22
C ALA A 240 12.94 -15.34 -0.22
N ALA A 241 13.68 -16.26 -0.81
CA ALA A 241 13.42 -16.73 -2.17
C ALA A 241 12.10 -17.50 -2.27
N ARG A 242 11.73 -18.26 -1.24
CA ARG A 242 10.46 -19.00 -1.18
C ARG A 242 9.24 -18.12 -0.91
N ALA A 243 9.38 -17.01 -0.19
CA ALA A 243 8.29 -16.03 -0.03
C ALA A 243 7.99 -15.31 -1.35
N ALA A 244 9.03 -15.00 -2.13
CA ALA A 244 8.90 -14.37 -3.44
C ALA A 244 8.41 -15.33 -4.54
N SER A 245 8.75 -16.63 -4.46
CA SER A 245 8.41 -17.62 -5.51
C SER A 245 6.97 -18.11 -5.49
N ALA A 246 6.23 -17.90 -4.39
CA ALA A 246 4.82 -18.26 -4.31
C ALA A 246 3.90 -17.28 -5.09
N ASP A 247 4.41 -16.10 -5.47
CA ASP A 247 3.65 -15.03 -6.12
C ASP A 247 4.28 -14.56 -7.44
N GLN A 248 5.36 -15.22 -7.92
CA GLN A 248 5.93 -14.88 -9.22
C GLN A 248 5.10 -15.57 -10.33
N PRO A 249 4.47 -14.80 -11.24
CA PRO A 249 4.05 -15.36 -12.50
C PRO A 249 5.30 -15.92 -13.20
N HIS A 250 5.19 -17.13 -13.74
CA HIS A 250 6.24 -17.68 -14.59
C HIS A 250 6.61 -16.63 -15.65
N PRO A 251 7.90 -16.38 -15.89
CA PRO A 251 8.30 -15.55 -17.03
C PRO A 251 7.64 -16.16 -18.27
N PRO A 252 7.09 -15.33 -19.17
CA PRO A 252 6.60 -15.82 -20.44
C PRO A 252 7.73 -16.61 -21.09
N ALA A 253 7.39 -17.79 -21.65
CA ALA A 253 8.35 -18.60 -22.39
C ALA A 253 9.00 -17.72 -23.46
N ASP A 254 10.32 -17.76 -23.53
CA ASP A 254 11.13 -17.13 -24.58
C ASP A 254 10.48 -17.40 -25.95
N GLY A 255 10.06 -16.37 -26.64
CA GLY A 255 9.43 -16.48 -27.96
C GLY A 255 8.66 -15.23 -28.40
N GLY A 256 8.86 -14.09 -27.81
CA GLY A 256 8.37 -12.82 -28.35
C GLY A 256 9.36 -12.32 -29.42
N ASP A 257 8.91 -12.27 -30.70
CA ASP A 257 9.62 -11.51 -31.73
C ASP A 257 9.95 -10.14 -31.19
N GLU A 258 11.23 -9.73 -31.33
CA GLU A 258 11.63 -8.35 -31.06
C GLU A 258 10.68 -7.40 -31.81
N PRO A 259 10.15 -6.34 -31.19
CA PRO A 259 9.27 -5.41 -31.87
C PRO A 259 9.97 -4.88 -33.13
N GLN A 260 9.36 -5.09 -34.30
CA GLN A 260 9.89 -4.57 -35.53
C GLN A 260 9.93 -3.03 -35.46
N PRO A 261 11.07 -2.37 -35.75
CA PRO A 261 11.27 -0.94 -35.55
C PRO A 261 10.43 -0.02 -36.45
N ASP A 262 9.63 -0.57 -37.39
CA ASP A 262 8.86 0.18 -38.38
C ASP A 262 7.35 0.28 -38.14
N SER A 263 6.83 -0.21 -36.99
CA SER A 263 5.41 -0.05 -36.67
C SER A 263 5.10 1.26 -35.96
N GLU A 264 4.04 1.98 -36.39
CA GLU A 264 3.56 3.17 -35.67
C GLU A 264 3.34 2.85 -34.18
N PRO A 265 3.89 3.67 -33.26
CA PRO A 265 3.76 3.43 -31.84
C PRO A 265 2.29 3.50 -31.41
N ILE A 266 1.85 2.58 -30.53
CA ILE A 266 0.50 2.63 -29.95
C ILE A 266 0.37 3.80 -28.98
N ILE A 267 1.45 4.19 -28.31
CA ILE A 267 1.54 5.39 -27.48
C ILE A 267 2.71 6.22 -27.96
N ALA A 268 2.46 7.48 -28.30
CA ALA A 268 3.47 8.48 -28.61
C ALA A 268 3.31 9.69 -27.68
N VAL A 269 4.37 10.01 -26.98
CA VAL A 269 4.49 11.16 -26.08
C VAL A 269 5.65 12.01 -26.59
N GLU A 270 5.42 13.30 -26.85
CA GLU A 270 6.43 14.18 -27.42
C GLU A 270 6.52 15.48 -26.64
N HIS A 271 7.68 15.75 -26.08
CA HIS A 271 8.02 16.98 -25.38
C HIS A 271 6.97 17.42 -24.36
N VAL A 272 6.50 16.49 -23.51
CA VAL A 272 5.45 16.75 -22.55
C VAL A 272 6.02 17.40 -21.30
N PHE A 273 5.33 18.47 -20.87
CA PHE A 273 5.57 19.18 -19.63
C PHE A 273 4.31 19.16 -18.77
N PHE A 274 4.46 18.99 -17.46
CA PHE A 274 3.33 19.04 -16.54
C PHE A 274 3.76 19.50 -15.14
N THR A 275 2.99 20.46 -14.59
CA THR A 275 3.14 20.98 -13.24
C THR A 275 1.76 20.97 -12.56
N TYR A 276 1.65 20.42 -11.33
CA TYR A 276 0.40 20.51 -10.57
C TYR A 276 0.09 21.93 -10.16
N PRO A 277 -1.21 22.30 -10.06
CA PRO A 277 -1.60 23.62 -9.57
C PRO A 277 -1.00 23.90 -8.19
N GLY A 278 -0.37 25.06 -8.03
CA GLY A 278 0.28 25.48 -6.78
C GLY A 278 1.74 25.03 -6.61
N GLN A 279 2.27 24.18 -7.49
CA GLN A 279 3.68 23.82 -7.51
C GLN A 279 4.47 24.72 -8.45
N THR A 280 5.73 25.00 -8.10
CA THR A 280 6.66 25.81 -8.90
C THR A 280 7.59 24.97 -9.77
N SER A 281 7.79 23.71 -9.41
CA SER A 281 8.65 22.77 -10.14
C SER A 281 7.82 21.81 -10.99
N PRO A 282 8.21 21.53 -12.25
CA PRO A 282 7.52 20.55 -13.07
C PRO A 282 7.69 19.13 -12.51
N VAL A 283 6.62 18.34 -12.58
CA VAL A 283 6.64 16.90 -12.26
C VAL A 283 7.03 16.08 -13.48
N ILE A 284 6.64 16.54 -14.66
CA ILE A 284 7.11 16.02 -15.95
C ILE A 284 7.81 17.18 -16.67
N ASP A 285 9.07 16.96 -17.07
CA ASP A 285 9.91 17.96 -17.69
C ASP A 285 10.53 17.41 -18.99
N ASP A 286 10.00 17.85 -20.13
CA ASP A 286 10.45 17.49 -21.49
C ASP A 286 10.45 15.97 -21.75
N LEU A 287 9.38 15.26 -21.35
CA LEU A 287 9.30 13.82 -21.53
C LEU A 287 8.89 13.46 -22.96
N SER A 288 9.69 12.61 -23.60
CA SER A 288 9.34 11.94 -24.85
C SER A 288 9.49 10.43 -24.71
N LEU A 289 8.46 9.68 -25.16
CA LEU A 289 8.38 8.22 -25.02
C LEU A 289 7.50 7.65 -26.13
N ASN A 290 7.95 6.56 -26.74
CA ASN A 290 7.14 5.76 -27.66
C ASN A 290 7.00 4.34 -27.10
N ILE A 291 5.80 3.77 -27.22
CA ILE A 291 5.51 2.38 -26.84
C ILE A 291 4.89 1.69 -28.07
N ALA A 292 5.47 0.57 -28.46
CA ALA A 292 5.00 -0.23 -29.58
C ALA A 292 3.76 -1.06 -29.22
N ARG A 293 3.00 -1.52 -30.20
CA ARG A 293 1.87 -2.42 -29.98
C ARG A 293 2.35 -3.75 -29.43
N GLY A 294 1.73 -4.23 -28.33
CA GLY A 294 2.08 -5.48 -27.67
C GLY A 294 3.29 -5.39 -26.74
N GLU A 295 3.94 -4.21 -26.65
CA GLU A 295 5.07 -4.00 -25.78
C GLU A 295 4.61 -3.91 -24.30
N THR A 296 5.37 -4.54 -23.40
CA THR A 296 5.22 -4.38 -21.96
C THR A 296 6.32 -3.46 -21.42
N VAL A 297 5.92 -2.31 -20.89
CA VAL A 297 6.85 -1.28 -20.39
C VAL A 297 6.73 -1.15 -18.88
N ALA A 298 7.84 -1.30 -18.15
CA ALA A 298 7.92 -1.02 -16.73
C ALA A 298 8.41 0.41 -16.46
N LEU A 299 7.55 1.24 -15.82
CA LEU A 299 7.93 2.58 -15.37
C LEU A 299 8.54 2.48 -13.96
N MET A 300 9.84 2.69 -13.86
CA MET A 300 10.59 2.64 -12.60
C MET A 300 11.06 4.05 -12.20
N GLY A 301 11.28 4.24 -10.90
CA GLY A 301 11.78 5.50 -10.35
C GLY A 301 11.32 5.73 -8.92
N HIS A 302 11.93 6.71 -8.24
CA HIS A 302 11.59 7.11 -6.87
C HIS A 302 10.14 7.59 -6.73
N ASN A 303 9.63 7.62 -5.49
CA ASN A 303 8.35 8.25 -5.21
C ASN A 303 8.41 9.74 -5.56
N GLY A 304 7.34 10.25 -6.20
CA GLY A 304 7.36 11.62 -6.74
C GLY A 304 7.99 11.80 -8.13
N ALA A 305 8.59 10.77 -8.73
CA ALA A 305 9.21 10.86 -10.07
C ALA A 305 8.21 11.03 -11.25
N GLY A 306 6.91 11.22 -10.97
CA GLY A 306 5.92 11.49 -12.02
C GLY A 306 5.31 10.24 -12.69
N LYS A 307 5.58 9.00 -12.22
CA LYS A 307 5.05 7.76 -12.81
C LYS A 307 3.52 7.76 -12.92
N THR A 308 2.84 8.01 -11.80
CA THR A 308 1.38 8.09 -11.75
C THR A 308 0.85 9.26 -12.56
N THR A 309 1.56 10.38 -12.57
CA THR A 309 1.22 11.57 -13.38
C THR A 309 1.25 11.24 -14.87
N LEU A 310 2.29 10.55 -15.34
CA LEU A 310 2.35 10.09 -16.73
C LEU A 310 1.19 9.17 -17.09
N ALA A 311 0.89 8.16 -16.24
CA ALA A 311 -0.25 7.26 -16.46
C ALA A 311 -1.57 8.04 -16.56
N ARG A 312 -1.79 9.05 -15.70
CA ARG A 312 -2.98 9.90 -15.73
C ARG A 312 -3.07 10.77 -16.98
N LEU A 313 -1.93 11.29 -17.47
CA LEU A 313 -1.84 12.03 -18.72
C LEU A 313 -2.21 11.15 -19.92
N LEU A 314 -1.70 9.91 -19.99
CA LEU A 314 -2.02 8.95 -21.06
C LEU A 314 -3.52 8.60 -21.10
N CYS A 315 -4.19 8.58 -19.96
CA CYS A 315 -5.63 8.30 -19.83
C CYS A 315 -6.52 9.55 -20.01
N ALA A 316 -5.96 10.72 -20.37
CA ALA A 316 -6.66 12.01 -20.44
C ALA A 316 -7.35 12.42 -19.12
N LEU A 317 -6.86 11.97 -17.97
CA LEU A 317 -7.30 12.36 -16.64
C LEU A 317 -6.66 13.67 -16.18
N GLU A 318 -5.45 13.97 -16.70
CA GLU A 318 -4.77 15.26 -16.51
C GLU A 318 -4.51 15.92 -17.86
N ARG A 319 -4.19 17.23 -17.82
CA ARG A 319 -3.89 18.03 -19.01
C ARG A 319 -2.47 18.51 -18.96
N PRO A 320 -1.60 18.15 -19.92
CA PRO A 320 -0.23 18.63 -19.95
C PRO A 320 -0.18 20.15 -20.13
N ASP A 321 0.88 20.77 -19.66
CA ASP A 321 1.14 22.21 -19.86
C ASP A 321 1.67 22.48 -21.26
N ASP A 322 2.43 21.53 -21.84
CA ASP A 322 2.94 21.58 -23.21
C ASP A 322 3.22 20.17 -23.75
N GLY A 323 3.46 20.05 -25.05
CA GLY A 323 3.73 18.79 -25.73
C GLY A 323 2.51 18.13 -26.37
N SER A 324 2.71 16.93 -26.90
CA SER A 324 1.65 16.13 -27.53
C SER A 324 1.64 14.71 -26.99
N ILE A 325 0.43 14.15 -26.91
CA ILE A 325 0.18 12.76 -26.50
C ILE A 325 -0.82 12.15 -27.45
N THR A 326 -0.46 10.99 -28.04
CA THR A 326 -1.36 10.18 -28.88
C THR A 326 -1.37 8.77 -28.34
N VAL A 327 -2.57 8.18 -28.21
CA VAL A 327 -2.75 6.81 -27.72
C VAL A 327 -3.72 6.07 -28.66
N ALA A 328 -3.31 4.94 -29.18
CA ALA A 328 -4.05 4.14 -30.16
C ALA A 328 -4.56 4.99 -31.36
N GLY A 329 -3.75 5.89 -31.86
CA GLY A 329 -4.13 6.82 -32.94
C GLY A 329 -5.08 7.95 -32.50
N VAL A 330 -5.53 7.97 -31.23
CA VAL A 330 -6.40 9.01 -30.69
C VAL A 330 -5.56 10.11 -30.04
N PRO A 331 -5.65 11.37 -30.51
CA PRO A 331 -4.92 12.48 -29.88
C PRO A 331 -5.55 12.80 -28.51
N VAL A 332 -4.77 12.58 -27.45
CA VAL A 332 -5.12 12.92 -26.06
C VAL A 332 -4.85 14.39 -25.79
N ALA A 333 -3.69 14.87 -26.22
CA ALA A 333 -3.29 16.28 -26.19
C ALA A 333 -2.47 16.62 -27.43
N LEU A 334 -2.70 17.79 -28.01
CA LEU A 334 -1.98 18.28 -29.18
C LEU A 334 -1.37 19.65 -28.87
N ALA A 335 -0.08 19.80 -29.10
CA ALA A 335 0.62 21.07 -28.95
C ALA A 335 -0.02 22.14 -29.86
N ARG A 336 -0.15 23.37 -29.35
CA ARG A 336 -0.65 24.52 -30.09
C ARG A 336 0.50 25.51 -30.40
N GLY A 337 0.95 25.54 -31.63
CA GLY A 337 1.87 26.58 -32.12
C GLY A 337 3.30 26.14 -32.34
N ASN A 338 4.12 27.03 -32.85
CA ASN A 338 5.46 26.82 -33.39
C ASN A 338 6.42 26.37 -32.27
N ARG A 339 6.93 25.13 -32.37
CA ARG A 339 7.79 24.46 -31.38
C ARG A 339 9.12 25.19 -31.08
N SER A 340 9.55 26.13 -31.92
CA SER A 340 10.88 26.72 -31.81
C SER A 340 11.01 27.82 -30.75
N ASP A 341 9.91 28.48 -30.36
CA ASP A 341 9.97 29.65 -29.50
C ASP A 341 9.79 29.34 -28.03
N THR A 342 8.91 28.36 -27.68
CA THR A 342 8.55 28.03 -26.28
C THR A 342 9.68 27.30 -25.53
N VAL A 343 10.43 26.41 -26.19
CA VAL A 343 11.55 25.67 -25.56
C VAL A 343 12.75 26.61 -25.33
N ARG A 344 12.94 27.61 -26.20
CA ARG A 344 14.05 28.54 -26.10
C ARG A 344 13.84 29.58 -24.98
N GLU A 345 12.60 30.03 -24.78
CA GLU A 345 12.27 30.98 -23.71
C GLU A 345 12.35 30.34 -22.32
N ARG A 346 11.94 29.10 -22.15
CA ARG A 346 12.07 28.39 -20.86
C ARG A 346 13.51 28.09 -20.44
N ARG A 347 14.42 27.82 -21.40
CA ARG A 347 15.87 27.64 -21.15
C ARG A 347 16.62 28.91 -20.83
N SER A 348 16.12 30.07 -21.23
CA SER A 348 16.80 31.38 -21.02
C SER A 348 16.43 32.09 -19.72
N GLY A 349 15.51 31.54 -18.88
CA GLY A 349 15.11 32.17 -17.59
C GLY A 349 14.45 33.55 -17.77
N ALA A 350 14.10 33.96 -18.97
CA ALA A 350 13.41 35.22 -19.20
C ALA A 350 11.95 35.09 -18.84
N ALA A 351 11.52 35.83 -17.79
CA ALA A 351 10.12 35.97 -17.42
C ALA A 351 9.33 36.74 -18.48
N GLY A 352 9.09 36.10 -19.62
CA GLY A 352 8.21 36.60 -20.66
C GLY A 352 6.73 36.41 -20.21
N THR A 353 5.97 37.48 -20.15
CA THR A 353 4.53 37.52 -19.87
C THR A 353 3.67 36.96 -21.03
N GLY A 354 4.23 36.16 -21.91
CA GLY A 354 3.53 35.44 -22.96
C GLY A 354 2.67 34.33 -22.35
N HIS A 355 1.36 34.45 -22.47
CA HIS A 355 0.41 33.36 -22.13
C HIS A 355 0.70 32.14 -23.01
N VAL A 356 1.50 31.20 -22.52
CA VAL A 356 1.68 29.88 -23.16
C VAL A 356 0.29 29.22 -23.22
N ARG A 357 -0.24 29.09 -24.44
CA ARG A 357 -1.54 28.45 -24.63
C ARG A 357 -1.40 26.96 -24.42
N LYS A 358 -2.01 26.43 -23.36
CA LYS A 358 -2.02 24.98 -23.04
C LYS A 358 -2.48 24.15 -24.27
N PRO A 359 -1.94 22.92 -24.45
CA PRO A 359 -2.29 22.01 -25.53
C PRO A 359 -3.81 21.81 -25.65
N ARG A 360 -4.27 21.52 -26.87
CA ARG A 360 -5.68 21.18 -27.08
C ARG A 360 -5.95 19.77 -26.59
N MET A 361 -6.82 19.62 -25.59
CA MET A 361 -7.26 18.31 -25.10
C MET A 361 -8.22 17.63 -26.07
N ALA A 362 -8.26 16.30 -25.98
CA ALA A 362 -9.23 15.46 -26.66
C ALA A 362 -10.67 15.96 -26.47
N SER A 363 -11.44 16.02 -27.55
CA SER A 363 -12.87 16.29 -27.53
C SER A 363 -13.64 15.20 -26.77
N ARG A 364 -14.92 15.43 -26.48
CA ARG A 364 -15.77 14.39 -25.84
C ARG A 364 -15.81 13.10 -26.65
N THR A 365 -15.90 13.20 -27.99
CA THR A 365 -15.90 12.04 -28.89
C THR A 365 -14.56 11.30 -28.85
N GLN A 366 -13.44 12.02 -28.90
CA GLN A 366 -12.11 11.43 -28.81
C GLN A 366 -11.86 10.77 -27.45
N ARG A 367 -12.30 11.37 -26.34
CA ARG A 367 -12.22 10.74 -25.00
C ARG A 367 -13.07 9.48 -24.90
N ARG A 368 -14.23 9.44 -25.59
CA ARG A 368 -15.06 8.22 -25.65
C ARG A 368 -14.33 7.12 -26.43
N ALA A 369 -13.72 7.46 -27.58
CA ALA A 369 -12.91 6.53 -28.35
C ALA A 369 -11.68 6.04 -27.55
N LEU A 370 -10.98 6.95 -26.84
CA LEU A 370 -9.83 6.60 -26.00
C LEU A 370 -10.21 5.54 -24.95
N ARG A 371 -11.36 5.68 -24.28
CA ARG A 371 -11.83 4.74 -23.26
C ARG A 371 -12.16 3.34 -23.78
N GLN A 372 -12.27 3.17 -25.08
CA GLN A 372 -12.40 1.84 -25.72
C GLN A 372 -11.05 1.14 -25.93
N HIS A 373 -9.94 1.88 -25.79
CA HIS A 373 -8.58 1.38 -26.04
C HIS A 373 -7.69 1.41 -24.79
N VAL A 374 -8.08 2.17 -23.76
CA VAL A 374 -7.25 2.39 -22.57
C VAL A 374 -8.03 2.03 -21.32
N GLY A 375 -7.53 1.01 -20.62
CA GLY A 375 -7.93 0.69 -19.26
C GLY A 375 -6.94 1.28 -18.25
N TYR A 376 -7.43 1.83 -17.15
CA TYR A 376 -6.62 2.37 -16.07
C TYR A 376 -6.95 1.70 -14.74
N VAL A 377 -5.99 1.01 -14.17
CA VAL A 377 -6.09 0.43 -12.83
C VAL A 377 -5.37 1.38 -11.86
N MET A 378 -6.08 1.91 -10.89
CA MET A 378 -5.52 2.80 -9.88
C MET A 378 -4.61 2.04 -8.90
N GLN A 379 -3.79 2.76 -8.13
CA GLN A 379 -2.94 2.21 -7.07
C GLN A 379 -3.76 1.47 -6.00
N HIS A 380 -4.97 1.98 -5.69
CA HIS A 380 -5.96 1.37 -4.79
C HIS A 380 -7.24 1.02 -5.59
N PRO A 381 -7.21 -0.06 -6.39
CA PRO A 381 -8.32 -0.39 -7.28
C PRO A 381 -9.58 -0.78 -6.50
N GLU A 382 -9.47 -1.27 -5.28
CA GLU A 382 -10.57 -1.58 -4.37
C GLU A 382 -11.44 -0.36 -4.05
N ARG A 383 -10.90 0.85 -4.12
CA ARG A 383 -11.66 2.11 -3.93
C ARG A 383 -12.58 2.46 -5.13
N GLN A 384 -12.47 1.72 -6.22
CA GLN A 384 -13.33 1.88 -7.40
C GLN A 384 -14.63 1.06 -7.32
N LEU A 385 -14.72 0.12 -6.39
CA LEU A 385 -15.86 -0.77 -6.22
C LEU A 385 -17.02 -0.03 -5.55
N PHE A 386 -18.24 -0.13 -6.14
CA PHE A 386 -19.41 0.60 -5.66
C PHE A 386 -20.73 -0.16 -5.83
N ALA A 387 -20.78 -1.25 -6.62
CA ALA A 387 -22.00 -2.00 -6.88
C ALA A 387 -22.32 -3.03 -5.79
N ASP A 388 -23.55 -3.55 -5.78
CA ASP A 388 -24.01 -4.53 -4.81
C ASP A 388 -23.34 -5.92 -5.01
N THR A 389 -23.01 -6.27 -6.26
CA THR A 389 -22.33 -7.54 -6.58
C THR A 389 -21.11 -7.29 -7.50
N VAL A 390 -20.16 -8.22 -7.45
CA VAL A 390 -18.97 -8.20 -8.31
C VAL A 390 -19.36 -8.18 -9.80
N ALA A 391 -20.32 -9.00 -10.20
CA ALA A 391 -20.77 -9.05 -11.58
C ALA A 391 -21.37 -7.72 -12.05
N GLN A 392 -22.13 -7.02 -11.19
CA GLN A 392 -22.69 -5.70 -11.50
C GLN A 392 -21.60 -4.64 -11.62
N ASP A 393 -20.59 -4.69 -10.76
CA ASP A 393 -19.45 -3.77 -10.78
C ASP A 393 -18.67 -3.90 -12.08
N VAL A 394 -18.32 -5.15 -12.44
CA VAL A 394 -17.60 -5.49 -13.68
C VAL A 394 -18.41 -5.11 -14.93
N ALA A 395 -19.74 -5.26 -14.89
CA ALA A 395 -20.63 -4.90 -16.01
C ALA A 395 -20.76 -3.39 -16.25
N TYR A 396 -20.39 -2.56 -15.29
CA TYR A 396 -20.60 -1.10 -15.36
C TYR A 396 -19.85 -0.45 -16.53
N GLY A 397 -18.59 -0.82 -16.74
CA GLY A 397 -17.77 -0.27 -17.83
C GLY A 397 -18.35 -0.57 -19.22
N PRO A 398 -18.56 -1.84 -19.57
CA PRO A 398 -19.15 -2.26 -20.85
C PRO A 398 -20.52 -1.64 -21.12
N ARG A 399 -21.40 -1.52 -20.11
CA ARG A 399 -22.69 -0.83 -20.25
C ARG A 399 -22.52 0.65 -20.59
N ASN A 400 -21.59 1.34 -19.92
CA ASN A 400 -21.30 2.75 -20.20
C ASN A 400 -20.68 2.97 -21.59
N GLN A 401 -20.01 1.97 -22.15
CA GLN A 401 -19.56 1.99 -23.52
C GLN A 401 -20.71 1.79 -24.53
N GLY A 402 -21.87 1.32 -24.06
CA GLY A 402 -23.07 1.11 -24.87
C GLY A 402 -23.09 -0.26 -25.56
N LEU A 403 -22.42 -1.28 -25.00
CA LEU A 403 -22.51 -2.64 -25.51
C LEU A 403 -23.91 -3.24 -25.26
N PRO A 404 -24.40 -4.12 -26.17
CA PRO A 404 -25.60 -4.89 -25.92
C PRO A 404 -25.46 -5.80 -24.69
N GLU A 405 -26.54 -6.03 -23.94
CA GLU A 405 -26.50 -6.84 -22.69
C GLU A 405 -25.96 -8.27 -22.89
N ALA A 406 -26.10 -8.85 -24.09
CA ALA A 406 -25.49 -10.14 -24.41
C ALA A 406 -23.96 -10.07 -24.42
N ALA A 407 -23.39 -9.04 -25.05
CA ALA A 407 -21.95 -8.80 -25.09
C ALA A 407 -21.43 -8.40 -23.70
N VAL A 408 -22.17 -7.58 -22.92
CA VAL A 408 -21.83 -7.26 -21.54
C VAL A 408 -21.64 -8.52 -20.70
N ARG A 409 -22.58 -9.47 -20.79
CA ARG A 409 -22.48 -10.74 -20.05
C ARG A 409 -21.27 -11.55 -20.46
N GLU A 410 -20.99 -11.64 -21.74
CA GLU A 410 -19.83 -12.36 -22.28
C GLU A 410 -18.52 -11.75 -21.78
N HIS A 411 -18.36 -10.41 -21.82
CA HIS A 411 -17.19 -9.71 -21.32
C HIS A 411 -17.00 -9.89 -19.81
N VAL A 412 -18.09 -9.80 -19.04
CA VAL A 412 -18.06 -10.02 -17.57
C VAL A 412 -17.61 -11.44 -17.25
N GLU A 413 -18.22 -12.43 -17.92
CA GLU A 413 -17.87 -13.84 -17.69
C GLU A 413 -16.40 -14.11 -18.05
N TRP A 414 -15.95 -13.63 -19.22
CA TRP A 414 -14.56 -13.73 -19.63
C TRP A 414 -13.59 -13.11 -18.63
N ALA A 415 -13.84 -11.88 -18.16
CA ALA A 415 -12.95 -11.20 -17.23
C ALA A 415 -12.89 -11.90 -15.86
N LEU A 416 -14.03 -12.38 -15.35
CA LEU A 416 -14.10 -13.12 -14.09
C LEU A 416 -13.42 -14.50 -14.18
N GLN A 417 -13.52 -15.18 -15.32
CA GLN A 417 -12.85 -16.45 -15.57
C GLN A 417 -11.34 -16.27 -15.69
N LEU A 418 -10.89 -15.27 -16.45
CA LEU A 418 -9.47 -14.94 -16.62
C LEU A 418 -8.76 -14.73 -15.26
N LEU A 419 -9.42 -14.04 -14.34
CA LEU A 419 -8.89 -13.77 -13.00
C LEU A 419 -9.26 -14.87 -11.97
N ARG A 420 -9.93 -15.95 -12.38
CA ARG A 420 -10.35 -17.08 -11.53
C ARG A 420 -11.24 -16.67 -10.34
N ILE A 421 -12.04 -15.62 -10.50
CA ILE A 421 -12.97 -15.10 -9.46
C ILE A 421 -14.44 -15.29 -9.83
N GLY A 422 -14.78 -16.12 -10.81
CA GLY A 422 -16.17 -16.39 -11.23
C GLY A 422 -17.08 -16.83 -10.07
N HIS A 423 -16.54 -17.56 -9.09
CA HIS A 423 -17.26 -18.00 -7.89
C HIS A 423 -17.65 -16.84 -6.94
N LEU A 424 -17.16 -15.63 -7.17
CA LEU A 424 -17.44 -14.42 -6.39
C LEU A 424 -18.46 -13.50 -7.09
N ALA A 425 -18.93 -13.85 -8.28
CA ALA A 425 -19.77 -12.99 -9.13
C ALA A 425 -20.98 -12.38 -8.42
N ASP A 426 -21.67 -13.18 -7.59
CA ASP A 426 -22.87 -12.80 -6.87
C ASP A 426 -22.59 -12.26 -5.46
N ARG A 427 -21.34 -12.20 -5.05
CA ARG A 427 -20.97 -11.66 -3.73
C ARG A 427 -20.86 -10.14 -3.77
N SER A 428 -21.12 -9.51 -2.63
CA SER A 428 -20.83 -8.09 -2.44
C SER A 428 -19.31 -7.85 -2.48
N PRO A 429 -18.82 -6.88 -3.27
CA PRO A 429 -17.41 -6.51 -3.28
C PRO A 429 -16.88 -6.16 -1.88
N PHE A 430 -17.71 -5.57 -1.04
CA PHE A 430 -17.34 -5.13 0.31
C PHE A 430 -17.20 -6.30 1.32
N ALA A 431 -17.68 -7.49 0.97
CA ALA A 431 -17.52 -8.70 1.77
C ALA A 431 -16.31 -9.55 1.35
N LEU A 432 -15.49 -9.05 0.41
CA LEU A 432 -14.31 -9.73 -0.12
C LEU A 432 -13.05 -9.33 0.65
N SER A 433 -12.03 -10.21 0.63
CA SER A 433 -10.69 -9.83 1.08
C SER A 433 -10.10 -8.75 0.15
N GLY A 434 -9.14 -7.95 0.65
CA GLY A 434 -8.50 -6.89 -0.14
C GLY A 434 -7.90 -7.39 -1.47
N GLY A 435 -7.29 -8.58 -1.48
CA GLY A 435 -6.80 -9.21 -2.71
C GLY A 435 -7.92 -9.55 -3.70
N GLN A 436 -9.06 -10.07 -3.22
CA GLN A 436 -10.23 -10.37 -4.06
C GLN A 436 -10.89 -9.08 -4.58
N GLN A 437 -10.94 -8.02 -3.77
CA GLN A 437 -11.42 -6.70 -4.19
C GLN A 437 -10.56 -6.13 -5.33
N ARG A 438 -9.24 -6.22 -5.22
CA ARG A 438 -8.31 -5.81 -6.29
C ARG A 438 -8.55 -6.57 -7.58
N LEU A 439 -8.72 -7.90 -7.50
CA LEU A 439 -9.04 -8.71 -8.69
C LEU A 439 -10.39 -8.33 -9.28
N ALA A 440 -11.42 -8.06 -8.48
CA ALA A 440 -12.73 -7.60 -8.96
C ALA A 440 -12.64 -6.26 -9.69
N ALA A 441 -11.88 -5.30 -9.15
CA ALA A 441 -11.66 -4.00 -9.79
C ALA A 441 -10.85 -4.12 -11.11
N ILE A 442 -9.84 -5.00 -11.15
CA ILE A 442 -9.10 -5.32 -12.38
C ILE A 442 -10.04 -5.95 -13.42
N ALA A 443 -10.93 -6.87 -13.00
CA ALA A 443 -11.95 -7.45 -13.90
C ALA A 443 -12.82 -6.39 -14.55
N GLY A 444 -13.24 -5.37 -13.78
CA GLY A 444 -14.03 -4.23 -14.31
C GLY A 444 -13.31 -3.41 -15.37
N VAL A 445 -11.98 -3.31 -15.30
CA VAL A 445 -11.17 -2.66 -16.33
C VAL A 445 -10.98 -3.56 -17.55
N LEU A 446 -10.73 -4.87 -17.34
CA LEU A 446 -10.51 -5.82 -18.43
C LEU A 446 -11.78 -6.09 -19.24
N ALA A 447 -12.96 -6.01 -18.63
CA ALA A 447 -14.24 -6.21 -19.30
C ALA A 447 -14.59 -5.10 -20.32
N CYS A 448 -13.92 -3.94 -20.23
CA CYS A 448 -14.09 -2.82 -21.16
C CYS A 448 -13.37 -3.02 -22.48
#